data_089c773da990deb69fb98f0ce014e96d
#
_entry.id   089c773da990deb69fb98f0ce014e96d
#
_cell.length_a   1.000
_cell.length_b   1.000
_cell.length_c   1.000
_cell.angle_alpha   90.00
_cell.angle_beta   90.00
_cell.angle_gamma   90.00
#
_symmetry.space_group_name_H-M   'P 1'
#
loop_
_entity.id
_entity.type
_entity.pdbx_description
1 polymer ?
#
loop_
_entity_poly.entity_id
_entity_poly.type
_entity_poly.pdbx_seq_one_letter_code
_entity_poly.pdbx_strand_id
1 'polypeptide(L)'
;MFTYQHIREDIKKMFNKNPVSCMLPCSVDWMIHEIKKLPENATVVEFGTFLGGTIAKLAQANPTVKIHSIDLNNFESWRDDDHMVESIRSFHKLPELKMSDLSEIQKIQTEDYPNIRLYTGDSTDLDINNIAMALIDARHYEEDVLKELNYIWPRMLEGGCIFGDDANDPGVANAFLKFAKTKDIEVSFYSKCAKIVKQSPISDTIRSDHVDTLLFTEHIHC
;
A
#
# COMPACT_ATOMS: atom_id res chain seq x y z
N MET A 1 -2.31 -2.67 -38.19
CA MET A 1 -3.38 -2.34 -37.25
C MET A 1 -3.17 -3.24 -36.02
N PHE A 2 -2.59 -2.71 -34.93
CA PHE A 2 -2.43 -3.46 -33.69
C PHE A 2 -3.82 -3.64 -33.07
N THR A 3 -4.23 -4.86 -32.83
CA THR A 3 -5.51 -5.16 -32.17
C THR A 3 -5.33 -5.08 -30.64
N TYR A 4 -6.39 -4.78 -29.91
CA TYR A 4 -6.44 -4.77 -28.44
C TYR A 4 -5.81 -6.03 -27.82
N GLN A 5 -5.91 -7.15 -28.51
CA GLN A 5 -5.36 -8.44 -28.08
C GLN A 5 -3.82 -8.46 -28.07
N HIS A 6 -3.16 -7.73 -28.98
CA HIS A 6 -1.69 -7.62 -29.00
C HIS A 6 -1.17 -6.75 -27.84
N ILE A 7 -1.87 -5.68 -27.51
CA ILE A 7 -1.53 -4.80 -26.36
C ILE A 7 -1.61 -5.63 -25.07
N ARG A 8 -2.65 -6.43 -24.91
CA ARG A 8 -2.82 -7.32 -23.76
C ARG A 8 -1.71 -8.36 -23.62
N GLU A 9 -1.29 -8.97 -24.71
CA GLU A 9 -0.20 -9.95 -24.69
C GLU A 9 1.15 -9.31 -24.36
N ASP A 10 1.42 -8.11 -24.83
CA ASP A 10 2.65 -7.40 -24.52
C ASP A 10 2.66 -6.90 -23.06
N ILE A 11 1.53 -6.41 -22.57
CA ILE A 11 1.34 -6.07 -21.15
C ILE A 11 1.52 -7.33 -20.30
N LYS A 12 0.89 -8.47 -20.66
CA LYS A 12 1.09 -9.74 -19.96
C LYS A 12 2.55 -10.18 -19.90
N LYS A 13 3.27 -10.12 -21.01
CA LYS A 13 4.70 -10.47 -21.03
C LYS A 13 5.53 -9.59 -20.12
N MET A 14 5.16 -8.32 -20.00
CA MET A 14 5.88 -7.34 -19.18
C MET A 14 5.62 -7.54 -17.68
N PHE A 15 4.38 -7.79 -17.28
CA PHE A 15 3.95 -7.83 -15.89
C PHE A 15 3.81 -9.23 -15.28
N ASN A 16 3.69 -10.29 -16.10
CA ASN A 16 3.27 -11.64 -15.65
C ASN A 16 4.29 -12.36 -14.76
N LYS A 17 5.57 -12.00 -14.76
CA LYS A 17 6.60 -12.64 -13.92
C LYS A 17 7.16 -11.77 -12.81
N ASN A 18 7.01 -10.47 -12.96
CA ASN A 18 7.49 -9.49 -12.00
C ASN A 18 6.48 -8.36 -11.90
N PRO A 19 5.55 -8.39 -10.95
CA PRO A 19 4.64 -7.27 -10.70
C PRO A 19 5.43 -5.97 -10.53
N VAL A 20 4.94 -4.89 -11.11
CA VAL A 20 5.60 -3.58 -11.09
C VAL A 20 4.80 -2.65 -10.19
N SER A 21 5.36 -2.35 -9.04
CA SER A 21 4.83 -1.34 -8.12
C SER A 21 5.23 0.06 -8.58
N CYS A 22 4.36 1.04 -8.37
CA CYS A 22 4.68 2.45 -8.55
C CYS A 22 5.41 3.05 -7.33
N MET A 23 5.39 2.35 -6.21
CA MET A 23 6.16 2.72 -5.02
C MET A 23 7.66 2.49 -5.22
N LEU A 24 8.48 3.18 -4.43
CA LEU A 24 9.93 2.94 -4.43
C LEU A 24 10.26 1.50 -3.99
N PRO A 25 11.25 0.86 -4.63
CA PRO A 25 11.62 -0.53 -4.30
C PRO A 25 11.91 -0.75 -2.81
N CYS A 26 12.63 0.16 -2.17
CA CYS A 26 12.96 0.04 -0.74
C CYS A 26 11.73 0.17 0.17
N SER A 27 10.71 0.96 -0.20
CA SER A 27 9.44 1.00 0.52
C SER A 27 8.70 -0.34 0.41
N VAL A 28 8.67 -0.91 -0.79
CA VAL A 28 8.09 -2.23 -1.04
C VAL A 28 8.84 -3.33 -0.30
N ASP A 29 10.17 -3.30 -0.29
CA ASP A 29 11.02 -4.27 0.43
C ASP A 29 10.77 -4.23 1.93
N TRP A 30 10.53 -3.06 2.50
CA TRP A 30 10.16 -2.92 3.91
C TRP A 30 8.81 -3.61 4.20
N MET A 31 7.81 -3.39 3.36
CA MET A 31 6.53 -4.09 3.49
C MET A 31 6.64 -5.60 3.27
N ILE A 32 7.47 -6.04 2.30
CA ILE A 32 7.76 -7.46 2.06
C ILE A 32 8.40 -8.10 3.29
N HIS A 33 9.29 -7.39 3.98
CA HIS A 33 9.89 -7.88 5.22
C HIS A 33 8.83 -8.10 6.32
N GLU A 34 7.84 -7.21 6.44
CA GLU A 34 6.78 -7.36 7.43
C GLU A 34 5.76 -8.44 7.04
N ILE A 35 5.31 -8.47 5.79
CA ILE A 35 4.29 -9.45 5.37
C ILE A 35 4.80 -10.89 5.47
N LYS A 36 6.10 -11.13 5.28
CA LYS A 36 6.71 -12.46 5.45
C LYS A 36 6.66 -13.00 6.87
N LYS A 37 6.49 -12.14 7.87
CA LYS A 37 6.34 -12.52 9.29
C LYS A 37 4.91 -12.88 9.65
N LEU A 38 3.95 -12.53 8.81
CA LEU A 38 2.54 -12.76 9.09
C LEU A 38 2.21 -14.26 9.03
N PRO A 39 1.36 -14.73 9.95
CA PRO A 39 0.91 -16.12 9.94
C PRO A 39 0.01 -16.40 8.74
N GLU A 40 -0.16 -17.68 8.44
CA GLU A 40 -1.10 -18.13 7.42
C GLU A 40 -2.52 -17.60 7.68
N ASN A 41 -3.20 -17.21 6.60
CA ASN A 41 -4.53 -16.61 6.61
C ASN A 41 -4.61 -15.24 7.31
N ALA A 42 -3.49 -14.60 7.65
CA ALA A 42 -3.51 -13.22 8.13
C ALA A 42 -4.17 -12.29 7.09
N THR A 43 -4.91 -11.32 7.58
CA THR A 43 -5.61 -10.33 6.73
C THR A 43 -4.72 -9.12 6.49
N VAL A 44 -4.55 -8.76 5.24
CA VAL A 44 -3.85 -7.55 4.78
C VAL A 44 -4.84 -6.69 4.01
N VAL A 45 -4.79 -5.38 4.21
CA VAL A 45 -5.69 -4.42 3.54
C VAL A 45 -4.86 -3.34 2.86
N GLU A 46 -5.27 -2.93 1.65
CA GLU A 46 -4.74 -1.76 0.95
C GLU A 46 -5.87 -0.81 0.59
N PHE A 47 -5.66 0.48 0.81
CA PHE A 47 -6.47 1.58 0.33
C PHE A 47 -5.72 2.30 -0.79
N GLY A 48 -6.27 2.26 -2.01
CA GLY A 48 -5.61 2.71 -3.22
C GLY A 48 -4.88 1.58 -3.96
N THR A 49 -5.61 0.88 -4.83
CA THR A 49 -5.06 -0.26 -5.60
C THR A 49 -4.23 0.20 -6.79
N PHE A 50 -4.69 1.27 -7.44
CA PHE A 50 -4.14 1.78 -8.68
C PHE A 50 -3.88 0.65 -9.69
N LEU A 51 -2.63 0.40 -10.12
CA LEU A 51 -2.31 -0.68 -11.06
C LEU A 51 -2.13 -2.07 -10.40
N GLY A 52 -2.27 -2.19 -9.08
CA GLY A 52 -2.21 -3.45 -8.35
C GLY A 52 -0.81 -4.06 -8.19
N GLY A 53 0.24 -3.35 -8.61
CA GLY A 53 1.60 -3.89 -8.59
C GLY A 53 2.14 -4.12 -7.19
N THR A 54 1.82 -3.24 -6.24
CA THR A 54 2.26 -3.36 -4.84
C THR A 54 1.68 -4.61 -4.19
N ILE A 55 0.34 -4.76 -4.23
CA ILE A 55 -0.31 -5.94 -3.64
C ILE A 55 0.09 -7.24 -4.32
N ALA A 56 0.35 -7.23 -5.63
CA ALA A 56 0.83 -8.40 -6.34
C ALA A 56 2.23 -8.84 -5.84
N LYS A 57 3.15 -7.89 -5.57
CA LYS A 57 4.44 -8.17 -4.94
C LYS A 57 4.28 -8.70 -3.52
N LEU A 58 3.37 -8.14 -2.75
CA LEU A 58 3.06 -8.60 -1.39
C LEU A 58 2.46 -10.00 -1.39
N ALA A 59 1.52 -10.28 -2.32
CA ALA A 59 0.94 -11.61 -2.50
C ALA A 59 1.97 -12.66 -2.91
N GLN A 60 2.90 -12.29 -3.80
CA GLN A 60 4.01 -13.15 -4.19
C GLN A 60 4.95 -13.44 -3.01
N ALA A 61 5.21 -12.44 -2.15
CA ALA A 61 6.09 -12.56 -1.00
C ALA A 61 5.54 -13.47 0.11
N ASN A 62 4.20 -13.47 0.29
CA ASN A 62 3.51 -14.39 1.21
C ASN A 62 2.16 -14.83 0.61
N PRO A 63 2.12 -15.95 -0.11
CA PRO A 63 0.92 -16.42 -0.78
C PRO A 63 -0.14 -16.99 0.18
N THR A 64 0.16 -17.12 1.46
CA THR A 64 -0.75 -17.68 2.46
C THR A 64 -1.62 -16.64 3.15
N VAL A 65 -1.31 -15.35 3.04
CA VAL A 65 -2.13 -14.26 3.58
C VAL A 65 -3.32 -13.95 2.66
N LYS A 66 -4.33 -13.28 3.19
CA LYS A 66 -5.48 -12.77 2.44
C LYS A 66 -5.31 -11.27 2.25
N ILE A 67 -5.24 -10.82 1.00
CA ILE A 67 -5.07 -9.42 0.66
C ILE A 67 -6.39 -8.88 0.12
N HIS A 68 -6.85 -7.79 0.69
CA HIS A 68 -8.03 -7.04 0.28
C HIS A 68 -7.60 -5.65 -0.12
N SER A 69 -7.85 -5.26 -1.36
CA SER A 69 -7.50 -3.93 -1.84
C SER A 69 -8.73 -3.23 -2.39
N ILE A 70 -8.93 -1.97 -2.01
CA ILE A 70 -10.06 -1.16 -2.43
C ILE A 70 -9.58 0.12 -3.09
N ASP A 71 -10.23 0.47 -4.20
CA ASP A 71 -9.97 1.67 -4.97
C ASP A 71 -11.28 2.19 -5.56
N LEU A 72 -11.38 3.48 -5.78
CA LEU A 72 -12.50 4.07 -6.51
C LEU A 72 -12.57 3.58 -7.96
N ASN A 73 -11.43 3.13 -8.52
CA ASN A 73 -11.28 2.65 -9.90
C ASN A 73 -11.91 3.58 -10.94
N ASN A 74 -11.87 4.88 -10.66
CA ASN A 74 -12.48 5.91 -11.50
C ASN A 74 -11.57 6.37 -12.64
N PHE A 75 -10.79 5.44 -13.22
CA PHE A 75 -9.88 5.71 -14.34
C PHE A 75 -10.58 6.41 -15.51
N GLU A 76 -11.88 6.18 -15.71
CA GLU A 76 -12.68 6.87 -16.74
C GLU A 76 -12.80 8.39 -16.54
N SER A 77 -12.57 8.87 -15.31
CA SER A 77 -12.55 10.30 -15.00
C SER A 77 -11.23 10.99 -15.37
N TRP A 78 -10.19 10.23 -15.64
CA TRP A 78 -8.88 10.74 -16.03
C TRP A 78 -8.83 10.97 -17.55
N ARG A 79 -7.91 11.80 -17.99
CA ARG A 79 -7.73 12.12 -19.40
C ARG A 79 -6.45 11.50 -19.91
N ASP A 80 -6.41 11.12 -21.19
CA ASP A 80 -5.22 10.56 -21.83
C ASP A 80 -4.01 11.50 -21.83
N ASP A 81 -4.24 12.81 -21.67
CA ASP A 81 -3.21 13.84 -21.54
C ASP A 81 -2.82 14.15 -20.08
N ASP A 82 -3.34 13.39 -19.11
CA ASP A 82 -2.98 13.53 -17.71
C ASP A 82 -1.50 13.17 -17.48
N HIS A 83 -0.83 13.96 -16.65
CA HIS A 83 0.60 13.76 -16.34
C HIS A 83 0.86 12.38 -15.70
N MET A 84 -0.12 11.80 -15.01
CA MET A 84 0.00 10.45 -14.44
C MET A 84 0.06 9.40 -15.54
N VAL A 85 -0.77 9.51 -16.59
CA VAL A 85 -0.73 8.60 -17.74
C VAL A 85 0.61 8.71 -18.46
N GLU A 86 1.12 9.91 -18.65
CA GLU A 86 2.42 10.14 -19.26
C GLU A 86 3.56 9.58 -18.42
N SER A 87 3.46 9.70 -17.09
CA SER A 87 4.41 9.11 -16.17
C SER A 87 4.41 7.59 -16.27
N ILE A 88 3.23 6.95 -16.35
CA ILE A 88 3.10 5.50 -16.52
C ILE A 88 3.67 5.07 -17.87
N ARG A 89 3.35 5.78 -18.96
CA ARG A 89 3.90 5.52 -20.30
C ARG A 89 5.43 5.54 -20.30
N SER A 90 5.99 6.57 -19.70
CA SER A 90 7.44 6.76 -19.62
C SER A 90 8.11 5.68 -18.76
N PHE A 91 7.58 5.46 -17.56
CA PHE A 91 8.14 4.51 -16.60
C PHE A 91 8.11 3.07 -17.13
N HIS A 92 6.98 2.67 -17.73
CA HIS A 92 6.79 1.31 -18.26
C HIS A 92 7.17 1.16 -19.73
N LYS A 93 7.63 2.23 -20.41
CA LYS A 93 7.97 2.24 -21.84
C LYS A 93 6.81 1.76 -22.72
N LEU A 94 5.60 2.22 -22.41
CA LEU A 94 4.35 1.89 -23.09
C LEU A 94 3.76 3.13 -23.77
N PRO A 95 4.35 3.64 -24.88
CA PRO A 95 3.95 4.91 -25.50
C PRO A 95 2.49 4.92 -26.01
N GLU A 96 1.96 3.75 -26.36
CA GLU A 96 0.59 3.58 -26.88
C GLU A 96 -0.47 3.38 -25.77
N LEU A 97 -0.06 3.39 -24.49
CA LEU A 97 -0.95 3.17 -23.36
C LEU A 97 -2.04 4.24 -23.30
N LYS A 98 -3.28 3.80 -23.13
CA LYS A 98 -4.46 4.66 -22.91
C LYS A 98 -4.99 4.48 -21.50
N MET A 99 -5.77 5.45 -21.05
CA MET A 99 -6.46 5.35 -19.76
C MET A 99 -7.33 4.11 -19.65
N SER A 100 -8.01 3.72 -20.73
CA SER A 100 -8.81 2.49 -20.79
C SER A 100 -8.02 1.22 -20.51
N ASP A 101 -6.69 1.26 -20.63
CA ASP A 101 -5.83 0.09 -20.44
C ASP A 101 -5.41 -0.12 -18.98
N LEU A 102 -5.58 0.89 -18.10
CA LEU A 102 -5.14 0.83 -16.72
C LEU A 102 -5.87 -0.25 -15.91
N SER A 103 -7.16 -0.40 -16.11
CA SER A 103 -7.95 -1.46 -15.48
C SER A 103 -7.51 -2.87 -15.94
N GLU A 104 -7.09 -3.00 -17.18
CA GLU A 104 -6.57 -4.26 -17.71
C GLU A 104 -5.17 -4.55 -17.13
N ILE A 105 -4.31 -3.54 -16.95
CA ILE A 105 -3.02 -3.68 -16.26
C ILE A 105 -3.24 -4.16 -14.82
N GLN A 106 -4.14 -3.52 -14.08
CA GLN A 106 -4.49 -3.91 -12.72
C GLN A 106 -4.90 -5.39 -12.67
N LYS A 107 -5.79 -5.80 -13.58
CA LYS A 107 -6.23 -7.19 -13.69
C LYS A 107 -5.08 -8.13 -14.00
N ILE A 108 -4.25 -7.83 -15.00
CA ILE A 108 -3.10 -8.65 -15.39
C ILE A 108 -2.11 -8.82 -14.24
N GLN A 109 -1.85 -7.77 -13.47
CA GLN A 109 -0.92 -7.83 -12.33
C GLN A 109 -1.46 -8.67 -11.16
N THR A 110 -2.77 -8.81 -11.04
CA THR A 110 -3.41 -9.44 -9.87
C THR A 110 -4.05 -10.81 -10.15
N GLU A 111 -4.38 -11.13 -11.41
CA GLU A 111 -5.16 -12.33 -11.78
C GLU A 111 -4.49 -13.67 -11.39
N ASP A 112 -3.16 -13.72 -11.34
CA ASP A 112 -2.41 -14.93 -10.98
C ASP A 112 -2.27 -15.15 -9.45
N TYR A 113 -2.79 -14.22 -8.63
CA TYR A 113 -2.71 -14.28 -7.17
C TYR A 113 -4.09 -14.53 -6.53
N PRO A 114 -4.49 -15.79 -6.30
CA PRO A 114 -5.83 -16.14 -5.80
C PRO A 114 -6.10 -15.63 -4.38
N ASN A 115 -5.07 -15.20 -3.68
CA ASN A 115 -5.15 -14.61 -2.34
C ASN A 115 -5.42 -13.09 -2.37
N ILE A 116 -5.55 -12.46 -3.53
CA ILE A 116 -5.95 -11.06 -3.70
C ILE A 116 -7.46 -10.98 -3.98
N ARG A 117 -8.13 -10.04 -3.33
CA ARG A 117 -9.50 -9.62 -3.61
C ARG A 117 -9.54 -8.12 -3.84
N LEU A 118 -10.03 -7.72 -5.01
CA LEU A 118 -10.21 -6.32 -5.39
C LEU A 118 -11.65 -5.87 -5.12
N TYR A 119 -11.79 -4.65 -4.63
CA TYR A 119 -13.06 -4.00 -4.37
C TYR A 119 -13.07 -2.62 -5.05
N THR A 120 -14.25 -2.18 -5.48
CA THR A 120 -14.46 -0.83 -6.00
C THR A 120 -15.34 -0.05 -5.03
N GLY A 121 -14.86 1.10 -4.56
CA GLY A 121 -15.57 1.95 -3.60
C GLY A 121 -14.65 2.86 -2.81
N ASP A 122 -15.22 3.61 -1.87
CA ASP A 122 -14.46 4.40 -0.89
C ASP A 122 -13.71 3.47 0.07
N SER A 123 -12.53 3.86 0.52
CA SER A 123 -11.71 3.08 1.46
C SER A 123 -12.48 2.68 2.73
N THR A 124 -13.41 3.50 3.16
CA THR A 124 -14.25 3.27 4.35
C THR A 124 -15.47 2.37 4.10
N ASP A 125 -15.70 1.92 2.87
CA ASP A 125 -16.76 0.94 2.55
C ASP A 125 -16.32 -0.51 2.81
N LEU A 126 -15.03 -0.74 3.03
CA LEU A 126 -14.43 -2.06 3.20
C LEU A 126 -14.60 -2.59 4.64
N ASP A 127 -15.68 -3.31 4.93
CA ASP A 127 -15.94 -3.87 6.26
C ASP A 127 -15.15 -5.17 6.52
N ILE A 128 -13.89 -5.01 6.89
CA ILE A 128 -12.97 -6.09 7.22
C ILE A 128 -12.36 -5.84 8.60
N ASN A 129 -12.26 -6.90 9.40
CA ASN A 129 -11.70 -6.85 10.76
C ASN A 129 -10.54 -7.84 10.91
N ASN A 130 -9.86 -7.80 12.06
CA ASN A 130 -8.70 -8.63 12.38
C ASN A 130 -7.55 -8.44 11.38
N ILE A 131 -7.25 -7.20 11.05
CA ILE A 131 -6.26 -6.80 10.08
C ILE A 131 -4.87 -6.84 10.73
N ALA A 132 -3.95 -7.62 10.14
CA ALA A 132 -2.58 -7.75 10.62
C ALA A 132 -1.64 -6.70 9.99
N MET A 133 -1.94 -6.28 8.78
CA MET A 133 -1.17 -5.25 8.07
C MET A 133 -2.10 -4.42 7.19
N ALA A 134 -1.89 -3.11 7.15
CA ALA A 134 -2.59 -2.21 6.24
C ALA A 134 -1.61 -1.33 5.48
N LEU A 135 -1.99 -0.93 4.27
CA LEU A 135 -1.32 0.08 3.45
C LEU A 135 -2.32 1.17 3.09
N ILE A 136 -1.97 2.42 3.36
CA ILE A 136 -2.70 3.62 2.96
C ILE A 136 -1.92 4.26 1.82
N ASP A 137 -2.46 4.19 0.61
CA ASP A 137 -1.84 4.67 -0.65
C ASP A 137 -2.92 5.21 -1.62
N ALA A 138 -3.95 5.87 -1.08
CA ALA A 138 -5.04 6.43 -1.87
C ALA A 138 -4.83 7.92 -2.14
N ARG A 139 -5.42 8.80 -1.32
CA ARG A 139 -5.24 10.25 -1.42
C ARG A 139 -4.22 10.73 -0.42
N HIS A 140 -3.41 11.74 -0.81
CA HIS A 140 -2.33 12.25 0.03
C HIS A 140 -2.72 13.52 0.81
N TYR A 141 -4.02 13.86 0.86
CA TYR A 141 -4.50 14.95 1.72
C TYR A 141 -4.57 14.50 3.17
N GLU A 142 -4.09 15.35 4.08
CA GLU A 142 -4.02 15.03 5.52
C GLU A 142 -5.36 14.54 6.09
N GLU A 143 -6.46 15.18 5.70
CA GLU A 143 -7.80 14.84 6.17
C GLU A 143 -8.27 13.45 5.69
N ASP A 144 -7.95 13.08 4.44
CA ASP A 144 -8.30 11.78 3.87
C ASP A 144 -7.47 10.67 4.55
N VAL A 145 -6.17 10.87 4.69
CA VAL A 145 -5.28 9.92 5.39
C VAL A 145 -5.69 9.75 6.86
N LEU A 146 -6.04 10.84 7.56
CA LEU A 146 -6.56 10.76 8.93
C LEU A 146 -7.90 10.01 9.00
N LYS A 147 -8.79 10.21 8.04
CA LYS A 147 -10.06 9.46 7.92
C LYS A 147 -9.78 7.96 7.81
N GLU A 148 -8.87 7.57 6.95
CA GLU A 148 -8.49 6.17 6.71
C GLU A 148 -7.80 5.55 7.93
N LEU A 149 -6.85 6.26 8.57
CA LEU A 149 -6.20 5.82 9.81
C LEU A 149 -7.22 5.60 10.93
N ASN A 150 -8.15 6.53 11.13
CA ASN A 150 -9.21 6.39 12.14
C ASN A 150 -10.17 5.25 11.82
N TYR A 151 -10.43 4.98 10.54
CA TYR A 151 -11.30 3.91 10.10
C TYR A 151 -10.66 2.53 10.31
N ILE A 152 -9.37 2.37 9.93
CA ILE A 152 -8.68 1.09 9.96
C ILE A 152 -8.22 0.69 11.37
N TRP A 153 -7.81 1.67 12.20
CA TRP A 153 -7.21 1.41 13.51
C TRP A 153 -8.01 0.49 14.44
N PRO A 154 -9.32 0.69 14.65
CA PRO A 154 -10.11 -0.20 15.51
C PRO A 154 -10.20 -1.63 14.96
N ARG A 155 -9.97 -1.81 13.66
CA ARG A 155 -10.05 -3.09 12.94
C ARG A 155 -8.73 -3.86 12.91
N MET A 156 -7.64 -3.19 13.29
CA MET A 156 -6.31 -3.81 13.38
C MET A 156 -6.20 -4.76 14.56
N LEU A 157 -5.48 -5.85 14.38
CA LEU A 157 -4.99 -6.69 15.46
C LEU A 157 -3.94 -5.95 16.29
N GLU A 158 -3.81 -6.31 17.56
CA GLU A 158 -2.66 -5.91 18.37
C GLU A 158 -1.38 -6.49 17.77
N GLY A 159 -0.32 -5.68 17.70
CA GLY A 159 0.91 -6.00 16.98
C GLY A 159 0.83 -5.79 15.47
N GLY A 160 -0.35 -5.50 14.92
CA GLY A 160 -0.53 -5.17 13.50
C GLY A 160 0.09 -3.83 13.13
N CYS A 161 0.51 -3.67 11.87
CA CYS A 161 1.15 -2.45 11.40
C CYS A 161 0.37 -1.79 10.26
N ILE A 162 0.45 -0.46 10.21
CA ILE A 162 -0.09 0.35 9.12
C ILE A 162 1.07 1.07 8.45
N PHE A 163 1.15 0.94 7.13
CA PHE A 163 2.05 1.70 6.27
C PHE A 163 1.29 2.84 5.58
N GLY A 164 2.00 3.93 5.28
CA GLY A 164 1.53 5.00 4.39
C GLY A 164 2.58 5.28 3.35
N ASP A 165 2.22 5.24 2.06
CA ASP A 165 3.13 5.67 0.99
C ASP A 165 3.17 7.19 0.87
N ASP A 166 4.15 7.67 0.11
CA ASP A 166 4.42 9.09 -0.11
C ASP A 166 4.50 9.95 1.17
N ALA A 167 5.07 9.39 2.25
CA ALA A 167 5.29 10.12 3.50
C ALA A 167 6.32 11.28 3.37
N ASN A 168 6.89 11.52 2.19
CA ASN A 168 7.56 12.76 1.83
C ASN A 168 6.56 13.88 1.47
N ASP A 169 5.29 13.56 1.22
CA ASP A 169 4.21 14.54 1.12
C ASP A 169 3.81 15.00 2.54
N PRO A 170 3.74 16.33 2.78
CA PRO A 170 3.35 16.84 4.09
C PRO A 170 1.98 16.37 4.57
N GLY A 171 1.03 16.12 3.67
CA GLY A 171 -0.30 15.64 4.02
C GLY A 171 -0.24 14.26 4.67
N VAL A 172 0.49 13.33 4.08
CA VAL A 172 0.67 11.97 4.62
C VAL A 172 1.48 12.00 5.91
N ALA A 173 2.66 12.66 5.90
CA ALA A 173 3.51 12.74 7.09
C ALA A 173 2.78 13.33 8.29
N ASN A 174 2.11 14.48 8.11
CA ASN A 174 1.36 15.14 9.17
C ASN A 174 0.22 14.28 9.70
N ALA A 175 -0.50 13.57 8.84
CA ALA A 175 -1.57 12.68 9.25
C ALA A 175 -1.05 11.58 10.17
N PHE A 176 0.03 10.89 9.78
CA PHE A 176 0.64 9.85 10.60
C PHE A 176 1.16 10.38 11.93
N LEU A 177 1.85 11.50 11.94
CA LEU A 177 2.36 12.13 13.18
C LEU A 177 1.22 12.58 14.12
N LYS A 178 0.17 13.21 13.59
CA LYS A 178 -0.99 13.61 14.37
C LYS A 178 -1.74 12.42 14.93
N PHE A 179 -1.97 11.40 14.10
CA PHE A 179 -2.64 10.18 14.52
C PHE A 179 -1.85 9.46 15.62
N ALA A 180 -0.56 9.24 15.42
CA ALA A 180 0.32 8.58 16.37
C ALA A 180 0.33 9.30 17.74
N LYS A 181 0.36 10.64 17.72
CA LYS A 181 0.25 11.45 18.94
C LYS A 181 -1.06 11.19 19.69
N THR A 182 -2.18 10.99 19.01
CA THR A 182 -3.47 10.70 19.66
C THR A 182 -3.52 9.29 20.29
N LYS A 183 -2.66 8.39 19.83
CA LYS A 183 -2.60 6.98 20.27
C LYS A 183 -1.43 6.72 21.22
N ASP A 184 -0.58 7.71 21.47
CA ASP A 184 0.67 7.57 22.24
C ASP A 184 1.58 6.47 21.70
N ILE A 185 1.77 6.47 20.38
CA ILE A 185 2.62 5.51 19.63
C ILE A 185 3.65 6.24 18.78
N GLU A 186 4.68 5.52 18.35
CA GLU A 186 5.75 6.05 17.51
C GLU A 186 5.45 5.87 16.02
N VAL A 187 5.96 6.80 15.19
CA VAL A 187 6.00 6.69 13.73
C VAL A 187 7.43 6.41 13.30
N SER A 188 7.62 5.35 12.54
CA SER A 188 8.88 5.08 11.85
C SER A 188 8.78 5.58 10.41
N PHE A 189 9.82 6.27 9.93
CA PHE A 189 9.92 6.70 8.54
C PHE A 189 11.10 6.01 7.88
N TYR A 190 10.87 5.46 6.68
CA TYR A 190 11.93 4.89 5.86
C TYR A 190 11.63 5.15 4.39
N SER A 191 12.58 5.76 3.67
CA SER A 191 12.37 6.21 2.30
C SER A 191 11.18 7.17 2.21
N LYS A 192 10.19 6.85 1.37
CA LYS A 192 8.93 7.60 1.26
C LYS A 192 7.78 6.97 2.06
N CYS A 193 8.06 6.03 2.95
CA CYS A 193 7.03 5.32 3.70
C CYS A 193 7.03 5.70 5.17
N ALA A 194 5.83 5.86 5.74
CA ALA A 194 5.59 5.90 7.16
C ALA A 194 5.08 4.54 7.66
N LYS A 195 5.38 4.20 8.91
CA LYS A 195 4.86 2.98 9.57
C LYS A 195 4.52 3.27 11.01
N ILE A 196 3.35 2.80 11.43
CA ILE A 196 2.94 2.72 12.85
C ILE A 196 2.57 1.28 13.20
N VAL A 197 2.71 0.93 14.48
CA VAL A 197 2.36 -0.41 14.99
C VAL A 197 1.32 -0.24 16.09
N LYS A 198 0.24 -1.02 16.03
CA LYS A 198 -0.76 -1.06 17.08
C LYS A 198 -0.22 -1.85 18.27
N GLN A 199 0.18 -1.13 19.30
CA GLN A 199 0.66 -1.71 20.55
C GLN A 199 -0.53 -2.07 21.45
N SER A 200 -0.42 -3.18 22.16
CA SER A 200 -1.33 -3.45 23.28
C SER A 200 -1.21 -2.34 24.30
N PRO A 201 -2.31 -1.89 24.92
CA PRO A 201 -2.22 -0.95 26.04
C PRO A 201 -1.21 -1.50 27.04
N ILE A 202 -0.17 -0.73 27.32
CA ILE A 202 0.79 -1.10 28.36
C ILE A 202 -0.02 -1.14 29.64
N SER A 203 -0.14 -2.34 30.25
CA SER A 203 -0.71 -2.43 31.59
C SER A 203 0.13 -1.53 32.50
N ASP A 204 -0.50 -0.65 33.26
CA ASP A 204 0.14 0.36 34.11
C ASP A 204 1.17 -0.18 35.12
N THR A 205 1.48 -1.46 35.08
CA THR A 205 2.38 -2.16 35.98
C THR A 205 3.87 -2.13 35.55
N ILE A 206 4.23 -1.57 34.38
CA ILE A 206 5.62 -1.49 33.92
C ILE A 206 5.93 -0.07 33.42
N ARG A 207 5.75 0.93 34.26
CA ARG A 207 6.36 2.25 34.13
C ARG A 207 7.38 2.46 35.26
N SER A 208 8.41 1.66 35.31
CA SER A 208 9.63 2.00 36.05
C SER A 208 10.80 1.36 35.31
N ASP A 209 11.75 2.21 34.95
CA ASP A 209 13.10 1.90 34.54
C ASP A 209 13.28 1.33 33.13
N HIS A 210 13.47 2.19 32.14
CA HIS A 210 14.61 2.26 31.25
C HIS A 210 14.31 3.19 30.07
N VAL A 211 14.67 4.44 30.23
CA VAL A 211 14.96 5.33 29.10
C VAL A 211 16.42 5.07 28.74
N ASP A 212 16.66 4.20 27.79
CA ASP A 212 17.93 4.16 27.07
C ASP A 212 17.68 4.39 25.58
N THR A 213 18.03 5.59 25.18
CA THR A 213 18.03 6.11 23.84
C THR A 213 19.05 5.35 23.00
N LEU A 214 18.61 4.50 22.10
CA LEU A 214 19.44 4.01 20.99
C LEU A 214 18.98 4.63 19.68
N LEU A 215 19.57 5.77 19.35
CA LEU A 215 19.60 6.35 18.02
C LEU A 215 20.50 5.49 17.15
N PHE A 216 19.93 4.62 16.32
CA PHE A 216 20.64 4.03 15.19
C PHE A 216 20.20 4.73 13.90
N THR A 217 21.01 5.68 13.47
CA THR A 217 21.00 6.20 12.11
C THR A 217 21.90 5.28 11.26
N GLU A 218 21.34 4.29 10.63
CA GLU A 218 22.01 3.66 9.50
C GLU A 218 21.47 4.23 8.20
N HIS A 219 22.31 5.00 7.54
CA HIS A 219 22.09 5.46 6.16
C HIS A 219 22.31 4.28 5.22
N ILE A 220 21.21 3.66 4.78
CA ILE A 220 21.22 2.76 3.63
C ILE A 220 20.81 3.60 2.42
N HIS A 221 21.71 3.73 1.46
CA HIS A 221 21.43 4.37 0.18
C HIS A 221 20.53 3.44 -0.66
N CYS A 222 19.37 3.92 -1.06
CA CYS A 222 18.54 3.37 -2.13
C CYS A 222 19.01 3.90 -3.50
#